data_ead104653e6e26f24fd5a64b777dfb98
#
_entry.id   ead104653e6e26f24fd5a64b777dfb98
#
_cell.length_a   1.000
_cell.length_b   1.000
_cell.length_c   1.000
_cell.angle_alpha   90.00
_cell.angle_beta   90.00
_cell.angle_gamma   90.00
#
_symmetry.space_group_name_H-M   'P 1'
#
loop_
_entity.id
_entity.type
_entity.pdbx_description
1 polymer ?
#
loop_
_entity_poly.entity_id
_entity_poly.type
_entity_poly.pdbx_seq_one_letter_code
_entity_poly.pdbx_strand_id
1 'polypeptide(L)'
;MLSKYNYIDIQSILEQEDPPPPFPPANDRQAWSKVRAELGEEKIATYIAKGEACAAMDIPSLPATIYLDFKRTGERLNYENPVAKRRSMLLSLTLAECLEYKGRFLDPLLDLVWAMCEESSWSYPAHQTNLTDMIRPVIDLFATMTGRQLAEFDLLLGADMDEWVGKRIRYEVNRRLFEPYLVPHRTWWWMYNTRDRRTNNWNAVCNGNIVSAAILLEDNNARLAEIIARAARSLDDYLETFDADGGSTEGPGYWGYGYGNYVLMAHLVEQRTNAQLDFLGSEQIRKVSLFPARTVLSHNLFVNFSDCDMHVSLQPSLLAFLSRRCQLPQLMALARQQPIDESDRVVHEILPWGIRDLFWTIEQGDAPFVPNPHDWYQEMMWMIARYDPQNPDALVLAAKGGHNEEMHNQNDVGNIIVHLNGESIIADLGRGRYTKAYFSPQRYEHFVCQSLSHSVPVPNGQQQGAGLDYAASLLDHQADDAHDMMSIELKDAYPPEANLTSLIRTVTLHRDAPHGWVELVDEFDFKYGAHPFESVLTTFGDVNVDVDSVHVQGEKGALQIKYDAGVVKVRVQKVENVDLAEGPRDANLIVFSPSQDQQDGQVHLSLYPIHAIEG
;
A
#
# COMPACT_ATOMS: atom_id res chain seq x y z
N MET A 1 -1.83 -7.78 -21.81
CA MET A 1 -3.15 -8.33 -21.44
C MET A 1 -3.02 -9.82 -21.15
N LEU A 2 -3.52 -10.23 -20.00
CA LEU A 2 -3.55 -11.63 -19.56
C LEU A 2 -4.65 -12.42 -20.26
N SER A 3 -5.71 -11.73 -20.67
CA SER A 3 -6.83 -12.30 -21.43
C SER A 3 -6.47 -12.84 -22.83
N LYS A 4 -5.22 -12.67 -23.27
CA LYS A 4 -4.69 -13.40 -24.45
C LYS A 4 -4.73 -14.92 -24.27
N TYR A 5 -4.65 -15.39 -23.01
CA TYR A 5 -4.76 -16.80 -22.67
C TYR A 5 -6.25 -17.16 -22.52
N ASN A 6 -6.81 -17.83 -23.50
CA ASN A 6 -8.20 -18.27 -23.43
C ASN A 6 -8.34 -19.58 -22.66
N TYR A 7 -9.57 -19.94 -22.33
CA TYR A 7 -9.89 -21.16 -21.57
C TYR A 7 -9.31 -22.44 -22.19
N ILE A 8 -9.39 -22.58 -23.53
CA ILE A 8 -8.95 -23.81 -24.24
C ILE A 8 -7.43 -23.94 -24.15
N ASP A 9 -6.70 -22.84 -24.35
CA ASP A 9 -5.25 -22.81 -24.27
C ASP A 9 -4.79 -23.18 -22.86
N ILE A 10 -5.42 -22.57 -21.83
CA ILE A 10 -5.11 -22.85 -20.42
C ILE A 10 -5.38 -24.31 -20.10
N GLN A 11 -6.55 -24.84 -20.48
CA GLN A 11 -6.88 -26.23 -20.24
C GLN A 11 -5.87 -27.19 -20.88
N SER A 12 -5.51 -26.94 -22.14
CA SER A 12 -4.51 -27.76 -22.86
C SER A 12 -3.14 -27.75 -22.17
N ILE A 13 -2.74 -26.62 -21.59
CA ILE A 13 -1.49 -26.52 -20.81
C ILE A 13 -1.60 -27.33 -19.52
N LEU A 14 -2.72 -27.21 -18.79
CA LEU A 14 -2.94 -27.89 -17.52
C LEU A 14 -3.07 -29.42 -17.65
N GLU A 15 -3.47 -29.92 -18.82
CA GLU A 15 -3.56 -31.35 -19.14
C GLU A 15 -2.20 -32.01 -19.43
N GLN A 16 -1.13 -31.21 -19.50
CA GLN A 16 0.23 -31.73 -19.56
C GLN A 16 0.66 -32.29 -18.20
N GLU A 17 1.85 -32.88 -18.16
CA GLU A 17 2.40 -33.47 -16.93
C GLU A 17 2.45 -32.46 -15.79
N ASP A 18 1.98 -32.85 -14.60
CA ASP A 18 1.95 -31.98 -13.42
C ASP A 18 3.38 -31.69 -12.95
N PRO A 19 3.74 -30.42 -12.77
CA PRO A 19 5.03 -30.05 -12.19
C PRO A 19 5.10 -30.42 -10.70
N PRO A 20 6.29 -30.45 -10.10
CA PRO A 20 6.43 -30.60 -8.67
C PRO A 20 5.69 -29.46 -7.94
N PRO A 21 5.27 -29.70 -6.68
CA PRO A 21 4.58 -28.68 -5.90
C PRO A 21 5.45 -27.42 -5.73
N PRO A 22 4.86 -26.22 -5.66
CA PRO A 22 5.58 -24.95 -5.61
C PRO A 22 6.46 -24.79 -4.36
N PHE A 23 6.13 -25.49 -3.30
CA PHE A 23 6.91 -25.58 -2.07
C PHE A 23 6.94 -27.04 -1.59
N PRO A 24 8.03 -27.48 -0.96
CA PRO A 24 8.14 -28.85 -0.48
C PRO A 24 7.18 -29.08 0.69
N PRO A 25 6.42 -30.21 0.71
CA PRO A 25 5.66 -30.59 1.88
C PRO A 25 6.58 -30.84 3.08
N ALA A 26 6.07 -30.75 4.29
CA ALA A 26 6.87 -30.82 5.51
C ALA A 26 7.63 -32.15 5.65
N ASN A 27 7.09 -33.26 5.11
CA ASN A 27 7.75 -34.57 5.11
C ASN A 27 8.93 -34.68 4.13
N ASP A 28 9.15 -33.73 3.21
CA ASP A 28 10.39 -33.64 2.43
C ASP A 28 11.51 -33.05 3.30
N ARG A 29 12.02 -33.87 4.20
CA ARG A 29 13.06 -33.44 5.16
C ARG A 29 14.37 -33.04 4.51
N GLN A 30 14.66 -33.47 3.28
CA GLN A 30 15.84 -33.05 2.55
C GLN A 30 15.73 -31.57 2.12
N ALA A 31 14.60 -31.18 1.56
CA ALA A 31 14.35 -29.78 1.19
C ALA A 31 14.31 -28.88 2.44
N TRP A 32 13.61 -29.29 3.50
CA TRP A 32 13.57 -28.51 4.74
C TRP A 32 14.90 -28.41 5.47
N SER A 33 15.80 -29.39 5.33
CA SER A 33 17.16 -29.30 5.87
C SER A 33 17.97 -28.17 5.22
N LYS A 34 17.74 -27.89 3.93
CA LYS A 34 18.37 -26.74 3.25
C LYS A 34 17.84 -25.42 3.79
N VAL A 35 16.51 -25.31 3.91
CA VAL A 35 15.87 -24.11 4.50
C VAL A 35 16.42 -23.85 5.91
N ARG A 36 16.51 -24.88 6.74
CA ARG A 36 17.09 -24.76 8.09
C ARG A 36 18.54 -24.29 8.08
N ALA A 37 19.35 -24.81 7.16
CA ALA A 37 20.76 -24.40 7.05
C ALA A 37 20.91 -22.92 6.64
N GLU A 38 20.03 -22.42 5.77
CA GLU A 38 20.00 -21.03 5.35
C GLU A 38 19.50 -20.08 6.44
N LEU A 39 18.50 -20.50 7.23
CA LEU A 39 17.95 -19.70 8.32
C LEU A 39 18.92 -19.57 9.51
N GLY A 40 19.60 -20.63 9.86
CA GLY A 40 20.41 -20.73 11.08
C GLY A 40 19.59 -21.00 12.35
N GLU A 41 20.24 -21.55 13.38
CA GLU A 41 19.57 -22.06 14.57
C GLU A 41 18.84 -20.95 15.40
N GLU A 42 19.33 -19.73 15.39
CA GLU A 42 18.72 -18.60 16.13
C GLU A 42 17.33 -18.25 15.57
N LYS A 43 17.23 -18.09 14.24
CA LYS A 43 15.94 -17.81 13.61
C LYS A 43 14.99 -18.99 13.73
N ILE A 44 15.49 -20.22 13.58
CA ILE A 44 14.67 -21.43 13.79
C ILE A 44 14.10 -21.46 15.21
N ALA A 45 14.93 -21.15 16.22
CA ALA A 45 14.47 -21.09 17.61
C ALA A 45 13.37 -20.05 17.81
N THR A 46 13.44 -18.90 17.12
CA THR A 46 12.41 -17.87 17.14
C THR A 46 11.09 -18.37 16.56
N TYR A 47 11.10 -19.04 15.40
CA TYR A 47 9.89 -19.64 14.81
C TYR A 47 9.27 -20.70 15.72
N ILE A 48 10.09 -21.56 16.32
CA ILE A 48 9.64 -22.59 17.24
C ILE A 48 9.02 -21.98 18.50
N ALA A 49 9.65 -20.96 19.08
CA ALA A 49 9.12 -20.27 20.27
C ALA A 49 7.76 -19.59 19.98
N LYS A 50 7.57 -19.00 18.79
CA LYS A 50 6.27 -18.48 18.36
C LYS A 50 5.22 -19.60 18.24
N GLY A 51 5.59 -20.74 17.66
CA GLY A 51 4.73 -21.91 17.61
C GLY A 51 4.31 -22.40 18.99
N GLU A 52 5.26 -22.52 19.93
CA GLU A 52 5.01 -22.90 21.33
C GLU A 52 4.07 -21.92 22.04
N ALA A 53 4.29 -20.62 21.86
CA ALA A 53 3.42 -19.59 22.41
C ALA A 53 1.99 -19.71 21.85
N CYS A 54 1.83 -19.96 20.54
CA CYS A 54 0.52 -20.15 19.91
C CYS A 54 -0.15 -21.46 20.35
N ALA A 55 0.60 -22.55 20.51
CA ALA A 55 0.06 -23.83 20.98
C ALA A 55 -0.47 -23.77 22.42
N ALA A 56 0.05 -22.86 23.23
CA ALA A 56 -0.40 -22.63 24.60
C ALA A 56 -1.60 -21.69 24.73
N MET A 57 -2.05 -21.07 23.63
CA MET A 57 -3.19 -20.15 23.61
C MET A 57 -4.50 -20.87 23.32
N ASP A 58 -5.59 -20.39 23.93
CA ASP A 58 -6.94 -20.74 23.51
C ASP A 58 -7.21 -20.16 22.10
N ILE A 59 -7.92 -20.93 21.27
CA ILE A 59 -8.39 -20.45 19.97
C ILE A 59 -9.45 -19.35 20.22
N PRO A 60 -9.24 -18.11 19.72
CA PRO A 60 -10.18 -17.02 19.95
C PRO A 60 -11.60 -17.37 19.50
N SER A 61 -12.60 -17.15 20.35
CA SER A 61 -14.01 -17.39 19.99
C SER A 61 -14.54 -16.26 19.09
N LEU A 62 -15.48 -16.61 18.19
CA LEU A 62 -16.11 -15.69 17.23
C LEU A 62 -17.64 -15.67 17.39
N PRO A 63 -18.19 -15.16 18.50
CA PRO A 63 -19.64 -15.13 18.71
C PRO A 63 -20.33 -14.19 17.72
N ALA A 64 -21.55 -14.55 17.29
CA ALA A 64 -22.32 -13.77 16.32
C ALA A 64 -22.59 -12.32 16.78
N THR A 65 -22.55 -12.07 18.08
CA THR A 65 -22.78 -10.72 18.64
C THR A 65 -21.69 -9.73 18.28
N ILE A 66 -20.40 -10.14 18.32
CA ILE A 66 -19.29 -9.28 17.93
C ILE A 66 -19.25 -9.05 16.41
N TYR A 67 -19.75 -10.02 15.61
CA TYR A 67 -19.96 -9.81 14.18
C TYR A 67 -20.95 -8.67 13.89
N LEU A 68 -21.99 -8.54 14.70
CA LEU A 68 -23.01 -7.50 14.55
C LEU A 68 -22.58 -6.13 15.08
N ASP A 69 -21.46 -6.02 15.77
CA ASP A 69 -20.99 -4.73 16.32
C ASP A 69 -20.76 -3.69 15.22
N PHE A 70 -20.21 -4.08 14.08
CA PHE A 70 -20.05 -3.17 12.94
C PHE A 70 -21.39 -2.58 12.47
N LYS A 71 -22.44 -3.40 12.39
CA LYS A 71 -23.78 -2.92 12.03
C LYS A 71 -24.37 -1.98 13.08
N ARG A 72 -24.09 -2.23 14.36
CA ARG A 72 -24.70 -1.52 15.50
C ARG A 72 -23.99 -0.23 15.84
N THR A 73 -22.66 -0.22 15.76
CA THR A 73 -21.80 0.84 16.27
C THR A 73 -20.78 1.36 15.27
N GLY A 74 -20.53 0.63 14.17
CA GLY A 74 -19.44 0.89 13.23
C GLY A 74 -18.09 0.32 13.68
N GLU A 75 -18.01 -0.36 14.84
CA GLU A 75 -16.77 -0.93 15.37
C GLU A 75 -16.38 -2.21 14.61
N ARG A 76 -15.15 -2.27 14.13
CA ARG A 76 -14.60 -3.37 13.32
C ARG A 76 -13.76 -4.34 14.14
N LEU A 77 -12.89 -3.78 14.99
CA LEU A 77 -11.77 -4.50 15.59
C LEU A 77 -12.20 -5.61 16.55
N ASN A 78 -13.38 -5.49 17.16
CA ASN A 78 -13.92 -6.54 18.04
C ASN A 78 -14.03 -7.91 17.34
N TYR A 79 -14.32 -7.93 16.03
CA TYR A 79 -14.37 -9.16 15.24
C TYR A 79 -13.08 -9.40 14.47
N GLU A 80 -12.48 -8.36 13.90
CA GLU A 80 -11.32 -8.49 13.01
C GLU A 80 -10.08 -9.00 13.77
N ASN A 81 -9.82 -8.49 14.99
CA ASN A 81 -8.66 -8.90 15.79
C ASN A 81 -8.65 -10.39 16.15
N PRO A 82 -9.73 -11.00 16.70
CA PRO A 82 -9.72 -12.43 16.99
C PRO A 82 -9.64 -13.30 15.72
N VAL A 83 -10.18 -12.85 14.58
CA VAL A 83 -10.00 -13.54 13.29
C VAL A 83 -8.54 -13.46 12.84
N ALA A 84 -7.93 -12.26 12.84
CA ALA A 84 -6.52 -12.07 12.50
C ALA A 84 -5.61 -12.94 13.39
N LYS A 85 -5.93 -13.04 14.70
CA LYS A 85 -5.18 -13.90 15.63
C LYS A 85 -5.23 -15.38 15.23
N ARG A 86 -6.38 -15.92 14.81
CA ARG A 86 -6.44 -17.29 14.29
C ARG A 86 -5.54 -17.48 13.06
N ARG A 87 -5.46 -16.48 12.17
CA ARG A 87 -4.62 -16.55 10.95
C ARG A 87 -3.13 -16.50 11.30
N SER A 88 -2.73 -15.67 12.27
CA SER A 88 -1.34 -15.63 12.73
C SER A 88 -0.94 -16.89 13.51
N MET A 89 -1.88 -17.50 14.25
CA MET A 89 -1.66 -18.82 14.88
C MET A 89 -1.41 -19.90 13.82
N LEU A 90 -2.20 -19.92 12.72
CA LEU A 90 -2.01 -20.88 11.62
C LEU A 90 -0.59 -20.74 11.03
N LEU A 91 -0.15 -19.52 10.75
CA LEU A 91 1.22 -19.24 10.28
C LEU A 91 2.26 -19.81 11.25
N SER A 92 2.19 -19.39 12.52
CA SER A 92 3.22 -19.73 13.52
C SER A 92 3.33 -21.22 13.78
N LEU A 93 2.20 -21.89 13.95
CA LEU A 93 2.15 -23.35 14.20
C LEU A 93 2.62 -24.15 12.96
N THR A 94 2.19 -23.74 11.74
CA THR A 94 2.57 -24.42 10.50
C THR A 94 4.06 -24.34 10.27
N LEU A 95 4.67 -23.14 10.36
CA LEU A 95 6.10 -22.99 10.14
C LEU A 95 6.93 -23.67 11.23
N ALA A 96 6.48 -23.63 12.49
CA ALA A 96 7.14 -24.34 13.58
C ALA A 96 7.18 -25.85 13.33
N GLU A 97 6.03 -26.47 12.92
CA GLU A 97 6.00 -27.90 12.59
C GLU A 97 6.88 -28.21 11.38
N CYS A 98 6.79 -27.43 10.29
CA CYS A 98 7.64 -27.64 9.11
C CYS A 98 9.14 -27.59 9.44
N LEU A 99 9.55 -26.67 10.29
CA LEU A 99 10.94 -26.50 10.69
C LEU A 99 11.41 -27.58 11.68
N GLU A 100 10.62 -27.89 12.69
CA GLU A 100 10.99 -28.87 13.73
C GLU A 100 10.66 -30.31 13.33
N TYR A 101 9.47 -30.55 12.81
CA TYR A 101 8.91 -31.83 12.35
C TYR A 101 8.93 -32.92 13.42
N LYS A 102 8.37 -32.61 14.60
CA LYS A 102 8.25 -33.57 15.71
C LYS A 102 6.81 -33.97 16.02
N GLY A 103 5.84 -33.44 15.29
CA GLY A 103 4.42 -33.76 15.44
C GLY A 103 3.73 -33.06 16.64
N ARG A 104 4.44 -32.26 17.42
CA ARG A 104 3.87 -31.65 18.63
C ARG A 104 2.97 -30.44 18.37
N PHE A 105 3.01 -29.88 17.18
CA PHE A 105 2.11 -28.81 16.75
C PHE A 105 0.93 -29.32 15.91
N LEU A 106 0.85 -30.62 15.60
CA LEU A 106 -0.20 -31.18 14.76
C LEU A 106 -1.58 -31.12 15.45
N ASP A 107 -1.70 -31.50 16.74
CA ASP A 107 -2.97 -31.39 17.47
C ASP A 107 -3.49 -29.94 17.58
N PRO A 108 -2.66 -28.94 18.00
CA PRO A 108 -3.07 -27.54 17.95
C PRO A 108 -3.47 -27.03 16.56
N LEU A 109 -2.80 -27.51 15.49
CA LEU A 109 -3.15 -27.19 14.10
C LEU A 109 -4.48 -27.85 13.69
N LEU A 110 -4.71 -29.10 14.06
CA LEU A 110 -5.96 -29.79 13.80
C LEU A 110 -7.15 -29.03 14.38
N ASP A 111 -7.08 -28.67 15.66
CA ASP A 111 -8.13 -27.93 16.34
C ASP A 111 -8.35 -26.53 15.70
N LEU A 112 -7.27 -25.83 15.38
CA LEU A 112 -7.34 -24.49 14.77
C LEU A 112 -7.94 -24.54 13.37
N VAL A 113 -7.47 -25.43 12.49
CA VAL A 113 -7.95 -25.57 11.10
C VAL A 113 -9.41 -26.01 11.10
N TRP A 114 -9.79 -26.93 12.00
CA TRP A 114 -11.17 -27.33 12.15
C TRP A 114 -12.06 -26.17 12.57
N ALA A 115 -11.64 -25.38 13.58
CA ALA A 115 -12.35 -24.18 14.03
C ALA A 115 -12.44 -23.11 12.92
N MET A 116 -11.42 -22.96 12.06
CA MET A 116 -11.47 -22.07 10.90
C MET A 116 -12.48 -22.54 9.85
N CYS A 117 -12.59 -23.86 9.62
CA CYS A 117 -13.60 -24.43 8.73
C CYS A 117 -15.03 -24.27 9.28
N GLU A 118 -15.20 -24.24 10.61
CA GLU A 118 -16.48 -24.04 11.29
C GLU A 118 -16.92 -22.59 11.39
N GLU A 119 -16.06 -21.60 11.07
CA GLU A 119 -16.47 -20.21 11.04
C GLU A 119 -17.71 -20.02 10.16
N SER A 120 -18.74 -19.36 10.68
CA SER A 120 -19.96 -19.08 9.92
C SER A 120 -19.70 -18.20 8.71
N SER A 121 -18.74 -17.26 8.80
CA SER A 121 -18.31 -16.40 7.72
C SER A 121 -16.79 -16.28 7.71
N TRP A 122 -16.19 -16.30 6.50
CA TRP A 122 -14.81 -15.85 6.30
C TRP A 122 -14.74 -14.38 5.88
N SER A 123 -15.88 -13.79 5.44
CA SER A 123 -15.99 -12.38 5.12
C SER A 123 -16.12 -11.54 6.39
N TYR A 124 -15.52 -10.36 6.38
CA TYR A 124 -15.60 -9.42 7.50
C TYR A 124 -16.94 -8.68 7.56
N PRO A 125 -17.40 -8.28 8.77
CA PRO A 125 -18.66 -7.55 8.95
C PRO A 125 -18.72 -6.24 8.15
N ALA A 126 -17.58 -5.55 7.99
CA ALA A 126 -17.48 -4.32 7.22
C ALA A 126 -17.83 -4.50 5.73
N HIS A 127 -17.72 -5.73 5.20
CA HIS A 127 -17.94 -6.02 3.79
C HIS A 127 -19.33 -6.59 3.47
N GLN A 128 -20.14 -6.93 4.48
CA GLN A 128 -21.50 -7.45 4.26
C GLN A 128 -22.56 -6.96 5.27
N THR A 129 -22.19 -6.28 6.33
CA THR A 129 -23.04 -5.60 7.33
C THR A 129 -24.06 -6.41 8.12
N ASN A 130 -24.52 -7.57 7.62
CA ASN A 130 -25.47 -8.48 8.30
C ASN A 130 -24.77 -9.79 8.66
N LEU A 131 -25.42 -10.61 9.48
CA LEU A 131 -24.99 -12.02 9.61
C LEU A 131 -24.94 -12.66 8.23
N THR A 132 -23.95 -13.53 8.05
CA THR A 132 -23.67 -14.12 6.73
C THR A 132 -24.84 -14.96 6.22
N ASP A 133 -25.14 -14.86 4.94
CA ASP A 133 -25.96 -15.82 4.22
C ASP A 133 -25.08 -17.03 3.88
N MET A 134 -25.31 -18.15 4.55
CA MET A 134 -24.52 -19.37 4.35
C MET A 134 -24.78 -20.05 3.01
N ILE A 135 -25.90 -19.73 2.34
CA ILE A 135 -26.25 -20.25 1.01
C ILE A 135 -25.61 -19.42 -0.09
N ARG A 136 -25.44 -18.10 0.16
CA ARG A 136 -24.88 -17.14 -0.80
C ARG A 136 -23.69 -16.41 -0.19
N PRO A 137 -22.58 -17.09 0.03
CA PRO A 137 -21.42 -16.48 0.67
C PRO A 137 -20.90 -15.28 -0.14
N VAL A 138 -20.40 -14.30 0.59
CA VAL A 138 -19.74 -13.12 0.02
C VAL A 138 -18.27 -13.47 -0.22
N ILE A 139 -17.77 -13.19 -1.41
CA ILE A 139 -16.34 -13.24 -1.73
C ILE A 139 -15.77 -11.86 -1.50
N ASP A 140 -14.96 -11.74 -0.45
CA ASP A 140 -14.22 -10.53 -0.10
C ASP A 140 -12.73 -10.84 0.09
N LEU A 141 -11.95 -9.83 0.47
CA LEU A 141 -10.51 -9.92 0.72
C LEU A 141 -10.17 -11.05 1.69
N PHE A 142 -10.88 -11.13 2.81
CA PHE A 142 -10.56 -12.04 3.92
C PHE A 142 -11.08 -13.45 3.70
N ALA A 143 -12.21 -13.61 3.02
CA ALA A 143 -12.69 -14.92 2.62
C ALA A 143 -11.70 -15.59 1.66
N THR A 144 -11.23 -14.87 0.66
CA THR A 144 -10.26 -15.38 -0.31
C THR A 144 -8.90 -15.68 0.32
N MET A 145 -8.42 -14.79 1.20
CA MET A 145 -7.19 -14.98 1.95
C MET A 145 -7.26 -16.20 2.87
N THR A 146 -8.40 -16.43 3.53
CA THR A 146 -8.60 -17.62 4.37
C THR A 146 -8.52 -18.89 3.55
N GLY A 147 -9.21 -18.95 2.39
CA GLY A 147 -9.17 -20.11 1.52
C GLY A 147 -7.77 -20.44 1.02
N ARG A 148 -6.99 -19.41 0.67
CA ARG A 148 -5.59 -19.58 0.25
C ARG A 148 -4.71 -20.10 1.39
N GLN A 149 -4.84 -19.54 2.61
CA GLN A 149 -4.05 -20.01 3.76
C GLN A 149 -4.31 -21.48 4.08
N LEU A 150 -5.58 -21.91 4.01
CA LEU A 150 -5.95 -23.31 4.21
C LEU A 150 -5.40 -24.21 3.08
N ALA A 151 -5.38 -23.72 1.83
CA ALA A 151 -4.81 -24.46 0.71
C ALA A 151 -3.29 -24.63 0.84
N GLU A 152 -2.57 -23.59 1.25
CA GLU A 152 -1.12 -23.66 1.47
C GLU A 152 -0.78 -24.51 2.72
N PHE A 153 -1.61 -24.48 3.76
CA PHE A 153 -1.51 -25.41 4.90
C PHE A 153 -1.67 -26.87 4.45
N ASP A 154 -2.68 -27.19 3.63
CA ASP A 154 -2.91 -28.53 3.11
C ASP A 154 -1.74 -29.02 2.24
N LEU A 155 -1.14 -28.14 1.43
CA LEU A 155 0.09 -28.43 0.68
C LEU A 155 1.25 -28.83 1.60
N LEU A 156 1.45 -28.09 2.69
CA LEU A 156 2.62 -28.29 3.56
C LEU A 156 2.47 -29.47 4.52
N LEU A 157 1.31 -29.61 5.14
CA LEU A 157 1.08 -30.54 6.26
C LEU A 157 -0.12 -31.47 6.05
N GLY A 158 -0.84 -31.38 4.94
CA GLY A 158 -2.02 -32.21 4.70
C GLY A 158 -1.73 -33.71 4.74
N ALA A 159 -0.54 -34.14 4.32
CA ALA A 159 -0.11 -35.53 4.38
C ALA A 159 0.18 -36.05 5.81
N ASP A 160 0.41 -35.13 6.75
CA ASP A 160 0.68 -35.44 8.16
C ASP A 160 -0.59 -35.32 9.03
N MET A 161 -1.74 -34.93 8.44
CA MET A 161 -3.04 -34.78 9.08
C MET A 161 -3.96 -35.95 8.80
N ASP A 162 -5.04 -36.05 9.59
CA ASP A 162 -6.14 -36.94 9.26
C ASP A 162 -6.75 -36.57 7.89
N GLU A 163 -7.07 -37.56 7.06
CA GLU A 163 -7.57 -37.34 5.69
C GLU A 163 -8.82 -36.45 5.62
N TRP A 164 -9.63 -36.42 6.68
CA TRP A 164 -10.84 -35.59 6.74
C TRP A 164 -10.55 -34.11 6.87
N VAL A 165 -9.35 -33.70 7.33
CA VAL A 165 -8.93 -32.30 7.37
C VAL A 165 -8.83 -31.75 5.95
N GLY A 166 -8.09 -32.42 5.07
CA GLY A 166 -7.97 -32.02 3.66
C GLY A 166 -9.32 -32.06 2.93
N LYS A 167 -10.15 -33.08 3.17
CA LYS A 167 -11.53 -33.18 2.63
C LYS A 167 -12.39 -31.99 3.10
N ARG A 168 -12.29 -31.61 4.39
CA ARG A 168 -13.03 -30.48 4.95
C ARG A 168 -12.56 -29.17 4.37
N ILE A 169 -11.27 -28.95 4.24
CA ILE A 169 -10.70 -27.76 3.59
C ILE A 169 -11.24 -27.62 2.17
N ARG A 170 -11.14 -28.67 1.34
CA ARG A 170 -11.64 -28.66 -0.05
C ARG A 170 -13.14 -28.37 -0.12
N TYR A 171 -13.93 -28.97 0.76
CA TYR A 171 -15.36 -28.71 0.82
C TYR A 171 -15.69 -27.24 1.14
N GLU A 172 -15.04 -26.65 2.16
CA GLU A 172 -15.32 -25.28 2.58
C GLU A 172 -14.82 -24.25 1.57
N VAL A 173 -13.63 -24.45 1.00
CA VAL A 173 -13.08 -23.57 -0.03
C VAL A 173 -13.94 -23.64 -1.30
N ASN A 174 -14.31 -24.82 -1.74
CA ASN A 174 -15.19 -24.99 -2.90
C ASN A 174 -16.52 -24.27 -2.70
N ARG A 175 -17.22 -24.52 -1.59
CA ARG A 175 -18.53 -23.95 -1.29
C ARG A 175 -18.50 -22.43 -1.12
N ARG A 176 -17.44 -21.89 -0.52
CA ARG A 176 -17.35 -20.46 -0.18
C ARG A 176 -16.72 -19.62 -1.27
N LEU A 177 -15.82 -20.20 -2.08
CA LEU A 177 -15.06 -19.46 -3.07
C LEU A 177 -15.29 -19.97 -4.49
N PHE A 178 -14.99 -21.24 -4.81
CA PHE A 178 -14.98 -21.69 -6.19
C PHE A 178 -16.37 -21.75 -6.82
N GLU A 179 -17.35 -22.36 -6.15
CA GLU A 179 -18.72 -22.40 -6.66
C GLU A 179 -19.31 -21.00 -6.87
N PRO A 180 -19.32 -20.08 -5.89
CA PRO A 180 -19.89 -18.76 -6.11
C PRO A 180 -19.08 -17.92 -7.11
N TYR A 181 -17.76 -18.15 -7.25
CA TYR A 181 -16.91 -17.49 -8.23
C TYR A 181 -17.24 -17.94 -9.66
N LEU A 182 -17.55 -19.20 -9.88
CA LEU A 182 -17.84 -19.80 -11.18
C LEU A 182 -19.31 -19.65 -11.63
N VAL A 183 -20.21 -19.10 -10.80
CA VAL A 183 -21.60 -18.87 -11.22
C VAL A 183 -21.63 -18.02 -12.50
N PRO A 184 -22.22 -18.52 -13.61
CA PRO A 184 -22.31 -17.77 -14.85
C PRO A 184 -23.02 -16.43 -14.64
N HIS A 185 -22.53 -15.38 -15.31
CA HIS A 185 -23.06 -14.00 -15.27
C HIS A 185 -23.09 -13.33 -13.87
N ARG A 186 -22.61 -13.99 -12.82
CA ARG A 186 -22.40 -13.33 -11.53
C ARG A 186 -21.06 -12.62 -11.53
N THR A 187 -21.09 -11.30 -11.43
CA THR A 187 -19.89 -10.48 -11.23
C THR A 187 -19.88 -9.89 -9.83
N TRP A 188 -18.71 -9.76 -9.28
CA TRP A 188 -18.48 -9.07 -8.01
C TRP A 188 -18.08 -7.63 -8.33
N TRP A 189 -18.43 -6.69 -7.47
CA TRP A 189 -18.17 -5.26 -7.72
C TRP A 189 -16.68 -4.94 -7.97
N TRP A 190 -15.79 -5.74 -7.42
CA TRP A 190 -14.35 -5.58 -7.53
C TRP A 190 -13.73 -6.22 -8.79
N MET A 191 -14.49 -6.96 -9.58
CA MET A 191 -13.92 -7.72 -10.71
C MET A 191 -13.59 -6.86 -11.94
N TYR A 192 -14.45 -5.94 -12.31
CA TYR A 192 -14.34 -5.27 -13.59
C TYR A 192 -14.55 -3.77 -13.49
N ASN A 193 -13.83 -3.03 -14.34
CA ASN A 193 -14.10 -1.63 -14.58
C ASN A 193 -15.53 -1.45 -15.14
N THR A 194 -16.18 -0.39 -14.70
CA THR A 194 -17.48 0.04 -15.23
C THR A 194 -17.37 1.49 -15.66
N ARG A 195 -18.44 2.04 -16.27
CA ARG A 195 -18.47 3.45 -16.65
C ARG A 195 -18.24 4.38 -15.46
N ASP A 196 -18.76 3.99 -14.29
CA ASP A 196 -18.84 4.86 -13.12
C ASP A 196 -17.90 4.42 -11.98
N ARG A 197 -17.08 3.40 -12.19
CA ARG A 197 -16.15 2.87 -11.18
C ARG A 197 -15.01 2.11 -11.82
N ARG A 198 -13.79 2.44 -11.43
CA ARG A 198 -12.61 1.62 -11.67
C ARG A 198 -12.46 0.57 -10.57
N THR A 199 -11.82 -0.55 -10.89
CA THR A 199 -11.40 -1.55 -9.91
C THR A 199 -10.19 -1.03 -9.12
N ASN A 200 -9.83 -1.73 -8.03
CA ASN A 200 -8.70 -1.37 -7.17
C ASN A 200 -7.99 -2.64 -6.67
N ASN A 201 -7.18 -2.54 -5.62
CA ASN A 201 -6.45 -3.66 -5.01
C ASN A 201 -7.32 -4.90 -4.70
N TRP A 202 -8.63 -4.74 -4.42
CA TRP A 202 -9.55 -5.87 -4.20
C TRP A 202 -9.56 -6.86 -5.35
N ASN A 203 -9.44 -6.37 -6.58
CA ASN A 203 -9.41 -7.23 -7.77
C ASN A 203 -8.23 -8.20 -7.70
N ALA A 204 -7.03 -7.69 -7.48
CA ALA A 204 -5.81 -8.51 -7.41
C ALA A 204 -5.81 -9.44 -6.21
N VAL A 205 -6.24 -8.96 -5.03
CA VAL A 205 -6.30 -9.76 -3.81
C VAL A 205 -7.30 -10.91 -3.95
N CYS A 206 -8.54 -10.62 -4.39
CA CYS A 206 -9.57 -11.65 -4.49
C CYS A 206 -9.26 -12.67 -5.60
N ASN A 207 -8.96 -12.22 -6.82
CA ASN A 207 -8.59 -13.11 -7.92
C ASN A 207 -7.31 -13.89 -7.59
N GLY A 208 -6.29 -13.19 -7.07
CA GLY A 208 -5.01 -13.80 -6.74
C GLY A 208 -5.13 -14.93 -5.73
N ASN A 209 -5.90 -14.72 -4.65
CA ASN A 209 -6.11 -15.75 -3.63
C ASN A 209 -6.98 -16.90 -4.13
N ILE A 210 -8.03 -16.63 -4.91
CA ILE A 210 -8.89 -17.69 -5.50
C ILE A 210 -8.09 -18.58 -6.43
N VAL A 211 -7.34 -18.00 -7.38
CA VAL A 211 -6.49 -18.75 -8.32
C VAL A 211 -5.43 -19.55 -7.56
N SER A 212 -4.79 -18.94 -6.56
CA SER A 212 -3.78 -19.62 -5.74
C SER A 212 -4.36 -20.83 -5.01
N ALA A 213 -5.52 -20.67 -4.38
CA ALA A 213 -6.20 -21.78 -3.72
C ALA A 213 -6.64 -22.87 -4.73
N ALA A 214 -7.10 -22.47 -5.92
CA ALA A 214 -7.53 -23.41 -6.96
C ALA A 214 -6.36 -24.22 -7.53
N ILE A 215 -5.21 -23.62 -7.76
CA ILE A 215 -3.99 -24.34 -8.20
C ILE A 215 -3.61 -25.45 -7.21
N LEU A 216 -3.85 -25.25 -5.92
CA LEU A 216 -3.46 -26.18 -4.86
C LEU A 216 -4.52 -27.22 -4.51
N LEU A 217 -5.81 -26.93 -4.74
CA LEU A 217 -6.92 -27.78 -4.26
C LEU A 217 -7.84 -28.34 -5.34
N GLU A 218 -7.82 -27.78 -6.57
CA GLU A 218 -8.74 -28.20 -7.64
C GLU A 218 -8.09 -29.26 -8.53
N ASP A 219 -8.63 -30.47 -8.47
CA ASP A 219 -8.13 -31.62 -9.23
C ASP A 219 -8.68 -31.65 -10.68
N ASN A 220 -9.74 -30.90 -10.98
CA ASN A 220 -10.33 -30.83 -12.31
C ASN A 220 -9.69 -29.73 -13.15
N ASN A 221 -8.82 -30.09 -14.10
CA ASN A 221 -8.11 -29.15 -14.96
C ASN A 221 -9.04 -28.25 -15.80
N ALA A 222 -10.20 -28.73 -16.22
CA ALA A 222 -11.15 -27.88 -16.95
C ALA A 222 -11.73 -26.79 -16.03
N ARG A 223 -12.04 -27.13 -14.79
CA ARG A 223 -12.55 -26.17 -13.80
C ARG A 223 -11.47 -25.19 -13.35
N LEU A 224 -10.23 -25.67 -13.15
CA LEU A 224 -9.09 -24.82 -12.87
C LEU A 224 -8.82 -23.83 -14.03
N ALA A 225 -8.89 -24.29 -15.28
CA ALA A 225 -8.74 -23.45 -16.46
C ALA A 225 -9.81 -22.33 -16.51
N GLU A 226 -11.06 -22.65 -16.15
CA GLU A 226 -12.13 -21.66 -16.08
C GLU A 226 -11.87 -20.58 -15.03
N ILE A 227 -11.40 -20.98 -13.84
CA ILE A 227 -11.02 -20.05 -12.75
C ILE A 227 -9.89 -19.14 -13.24
N ILE A 228 -8.81 -19.68 -13.79
CA ILE A 228 -7.66 -18.91 -14.28
C ILE A 228 -8.08 -17.97 -15.42
N ALA A 229 -8.83 -18.44 -16.40
CA ALA A 229 -9.28 -17.61 -17.53
C ALA A 229 -10.18 -16.46 -17.10
N ARG A 230 -11.04 -16.70 -16.11
CA ARG A 230 -11.92 -15.67 -15.55
C ARG A 230 -11.12 -14.63 -14.78
N ALA A 231 -10.17 -15.07 -13.95
CA ALA A 231 -9.27 -14.19 -13.22
C ALA A 231 -8.40 -13.35 -14.16
N ALA A 232 -7.82 -13.96 -15.20
CA ALA A 232 -6.98 -13.27 -16.17
C ALA A 232 -7.69 -12.08 -16.83
N ARG A 233 -8.97 -12.27 -17.24
CA ARG A 233 -9.79 -11.17 -17.78
C ARG A 233 -10.06 -10.06 -16.76
N SER A 234 -10.31 -10.43 -15.51
CA SER A 234 -10.56 -9.49 -14.42
C SER A 234 -9.30 -8.72 -14.03
N LEU A 235 -8.16 -9.40 -14.02
CA LEU A 235 -6.86 -8.83 -13.68
C LEU A 235 -6.30 -7.87 -14.77
N ASP A 236 -6.73 -7.98 -16.00
CA ASP A 236 -6.40 -6.96 -17.02
C ASP A 236 -6.91 -5.58 -16.59
N ASP A 237 -8.15 -5.50 -16.06
CA ASP A 237 -8.72 -4.26 -15.54
C ASP A 237 -7.94 -3.72 -14.31
N TYR A 238 -7.41 -4.61 -13.48
CA TYR A 238 -6.54 -4.20 -12.36
C TYR A 238 -5.21 -3.64 -12.86
N LEU A 239 -4.59 -4.29 -13.86
CA LEU A 239 -3.33 -3.81 -14.41
C LEU A 239 -3.48 -2.47 -15.14
N GLU A 240 -4.68 -2.14 -15.62
CA GLU A 240 -5.03 -0.82 -16.18
C GLU A 240 -5.16 0.28 -15.10
N THR A 241 -5.15 -0.06 -13.80
CA THR A 241 -5.10 0.96 -12.73
C THR A 241 -3.71 1.54 -12.52
N PHE A 242 -2.67 0.88 -13.04
CA PHE A 242 -1.32 1.42 -13.05
C PHE A 242 -1.09 2.20 -14.34
N ASP A 243 -0.48 3.36 -14.19
CA ASP A 243 -0.14 4.22 -15.32
C ASP A 243 0.89 3.57 -16.26
N ALA A 244 1.02 4.09 -17.47
CA ALA A 244 1.93 3.55 -18.47
C ALA A 244 3.41 3.56 -18.05
N ASP A 245 3.78 4.41 -17.09
CA ASP A 245 5.10 4.49 -16.46
C ASP A 245 5.25 3.64 -15.19
N GLY A 246 4.18 2.91 -14.79
CA GLY A 246 4.14 2.01 -13.64
C GLY A 246 3.71 2.69 -12.34
N GLY A 247 3.21 3.91 -12.40
CA GLY A 247 2.70 4.66 -11.26
C GLY A 247 1.49 3.99 -10.61
N SER A 248 1.35 4.16 -9.29
CA SER A 248 0.24 3.68 -8.48
C SER A 248 -0.30 4.81 -7.62
N THR A 249 -1.47 5.34 -7.94
CA THR A 249 -2.12 6.43 -7.20
C THR A 249 -2.51 6.05 -5.77
N GLU A 250 -2.66 4.75 -5.49
CA GLU A 250 -2.93 4.24 -4.13
C GLU A 250 -1.68 4.30 -3.21
N GLY A 251 -0.50 4.60 -3.74
CA GLY A 251 0.75 4.67 -2.99
C GLY A 251 1.41 3.32 -2.67
N PRO A 252 2.62 3.34 -2.06
CA PRO A 252 3.44 2.15 -1.81
C PRO A 252 2.79 1.08 -0.93
N GLY A 253 1.98 1.48 0.04
CA GLY A 253 1.30 0.54 0.94
C GLY A 253 0.32 -0.37 0.19
N TYR A 254 -0.58 0.21 -0.59
CA TYR A 254 -1.54 -0.54 -1.38
C TYR A 254 -0.89 -1.25 -2.57
N TRP A 255 0.21 -0.72 -3.13
CA TRP A 255 1.04 -1.45 -4.09
C TRP A 255 1.51 -2.77 -3.46
N GLY A 256 2.07 -2.73 -2.26
CA GLY A 256 2.52 -3.94 -1.54
C GLY A 256 1.39 -4.93 -1.32
N TYR A 257 0.21 -4.46 -0.95
CA TYR A 257 -0.96 -5.30 -0.68
C TYR A 257 -1.60 -5.86 -1.96
N GLY A 258 -1.97 -5.01 -2.91
CA GLY A 258 -2.66 -5.42 -4.14
C GLY A 258 -1.73 -6.14 -5.11
N TYR A 259 -0.66 -5.46 -5.52
CA TYR A 259 0.31 -6.02 -6.48
C TYR A 259 1.08 -7.20 -5.89
N GLY A 260 1.39 -7.18 -4.59
CA GLY A 260 1.98 -8.34 -3.91
C GLY A 260 1.13 -9.61 -4.05
N ASN A 261 -0.19 -9.53 -3.86
CA ASN A 261 -1.09 -10.68 -4.07
C ASN A 261 -1.17 -11.11 -5.54
N TYR A 262 -1.10 -10.17 -6.49
CA TYR A 262 -0.95 -10.49 -7.91
C TYR A 262 0.33 -11.30 -8.18
N VAL A 263 1.48 -10.86 -7.65
CA VAL A 263 2.78 -11.54 -7.82
C VAL A 263 2.78 -12.93 -7.19
N LEU A 264 2.22 -13.04 -5.99
CA LEU A 264 2.08 -14.34 -5.31
C LEU A 264 1.30 -15.35 -6.15
N MET A 265 0.21 -14.92 -6.77
CA MET A 265 -0.60 -15.76 -7.68
C MET A 265 0.14 -16.07 -8.98
N ALA A 266 0.74 -15.04 -9.60
CA ALA A 266 1.47 -15.19 -10.86
C ALA A 266 2.61 -16.20 -10.75
N HIS A 267 3.32 -16.22 -9.61
CA HIS A 267 4.33 -17.25 -9.31
C HIS A 267 3.73 -18.66 -9.30
N LEU A 268 2.58 -18.88 -8.66
CA LEU A 268 1.94 -20.20 -8.63
C LEU A 268 1.43 -20.62 -10.01
N VAL A 269 0.90 -19.69 -10.80
CA VAL A 269 0.51 -19.93 -12.21
C VAL A 269 1.72 -20.36 -13.03
N GLU A 270 2.84 -19.64 -12.89
CA GLU A 270 4.10 -19.95 -13.58
C GLU A 270 4.59 -21.34 -13.21
N GLN A 271 4.59 -21.70 -11.93
CA GLN A 271 4.98 -23.04 -11.44
C GLN A 271 4.06 -24.13 -11.98
N ARG A 272 2.73 -23.96 -11.87
CA ARG A 272 1.73 -24.97 -12.28
C ARG A 272 1.73 -25.21 -13.79
N THR A 273 2.18 -24.27 -14.58
CA THR A 273 2.16 -24.32 -16.05
C THR A 273 3.54 -24.42 -16.69
N ASN A 274 4.60 -24.76 -15.90
CA ASN A 274 5.98 -24.78 -16.38
C ASN A 274 6.34 -23.51 -17.19
N ALA A 275 5.95 -22.35 -16.68
CA ALA A 275 6.15 -21.02 -17.25
C ALA A 275 5.50 -20.80 -18.65
N GLN A 276 4.56 -21.67 -19.08
CA GLN A 276 3.83 -21.46 -20.34
C GLN A 276 2.80 -20.34 -20.22
N LEU A 277 2.27 -20.08 -19.01
CA LEU A 277 1.49 -18.89 -18.69
C LEU A 277 2.38 -17.91 -17.92
N ASP A 278 2.86 -16.90 -18.60
CA ASP A 278 3.70 -15.86 -18.01
C ASP A 278 2.90 -14.59 -17.73
N PHE A 279 2.56 -14.38 -16.44
CA PHE A 279 1.84 -13.20 -15.96
C PHE A 279 2.79 -12.08 -15.49
N LEU A 280 4.10 -12.34 -15.44
CA LEU A 280 5.11 -11.38 -14.96
C LEU A 280 6.07 -10.88 -16.05
N GLY A 281 5.94 -11.34 -17.29
CA GLY A 281 6.93 -11.09 -18.36
C GLY A 281 6.71 -9.80 -19.15
N SER A 282 5.71 -8.96 -18.83
CA SER A 282 5.48 -7.74 -19.61
C SER A 282 6.34 -6.57 -19.12
N GLU A 283 6.65 -5.62 -20.04
CA GLU A 283 7.36 -4.39 -19.67
C GLU A 283 6.57 -3.52 -18.69
N GLN A 284 5.23 -3.53 -18.78
CA GLN A 284 4.36 -2.86 -17.81
C GLN A 284 4.57 -3.41 -16.40
N ILE A 285 4.61 -4.73 -16.24
CA ILE A 285 4.88 -5.39 -14.96
C ILE A 285 6.25 -5.00 -14.42
N ARG A 286 7.26 -4.89 -15.29
CA ARG A 286 8.60 -4.46 -14.90
C ARG A 286 8.59 -3.03 -14.34
N LYS A 287 7.84 -2.11 -14.98
CA LYS A 287 7.68 -0.72 -14.51
C LYS A 287 6.92 -0.66 -13.19
N VAL A 288 5.79 -1.36 -13.07
CA VAL A 288 5.02 -1.45 -11.83
C VAL A 288 5.87 -2.01 -10.67
N SER A 289 6.72 -3.01 -10.96
CA SER A 289 7.63 -3.58 -9.95
C SER A 289 8.64 -2.56 -9.41
N LEU A 290 9.00 -1.54 -10.21
CA LEU A 290 9.94 -0.49 -9.81
C LEU A 290 9.31 0.61 -8.94
N PHE A 291 7.99 0.68 -8.86
CA PHE A 291 7.29 1.77 -8.18
C PHE A 291 7.84 2.05 -6.76
N PRO A 292 8.01 1.06 -5.85
CA PRO A 292 8.52 1.34 -4.53
C PRO A 292 9.95 1.91 -4.53
N ALA A 293 10.82 1.45 -5.43
CA ALA A 293 12.19 1.95 -5.52
C ALA A 293 12.26 3.42 -5.96
N ARG A 294 11.27 3.87 -6.74
CA ARG A 294 11.17 5.25 -7.24
C ARG A 294 10.51 6.20 -6.25
N THR A 295 9.74 5.69 -5.28
CA THR A 295 9.01 6.49 -4.29
C THR A 295 9.69 6.58 -2.92
N VAL A 296 10.91 6.04 -2.77
CA VAL A 296 11.71 6.17 -1.54
C VAL A 296 12.06 7.64 -1.31
N LEU A 297 11.78 8.13 -0.10
CA LEU A 297 12.28 9.40 0.43
C LEU A 297 13.67 9.21 1.05
N SER A 298 13.76 8.33 2.05
CA SER A 298 15.03 7.91 2.65
C SER A 298 14.87 6.55 3.35
N HIS A 299 15.94 5.78 3.48
CA HIS A 299 15.95 4.48 4.18
C HIS A 299 14.77 3.59 3.77
N ASN A 300 13.79 3.41 4.65
CA ASN A 300 12.55 2.67 4.43
C ASN A 300 11.30 3.56 4.47
N LEU A 301 11.48 4.88 4.32
CA LEU A 301 10.38 5.84 4.25
C LEU A 301 10.06 6.15 2.80
N PHE A 302 8.79 6.21 2.50
CA PHE A 302 8.25 6.38 1.14
C PHE A 302 7.34 7.60 1.08
N VAL A 303 7.12 8.10 -0.15
CA VAL A 303 6.06 9.09 -0.40
C VAL A 303 4.72 8.51 0.07
N ASN A 304 4.01 9.27 0.91
CA ASN A 304 2.79 8.82 1.58
C ASN A 304 1.54 9.62 1.18
N PHE A 305 1.48 10.13 -0.05
CA PHE A 305 0.27 10.73 -0.60
C PHE A 305 -0.91 9.75 -0.60
N SER A 306 -2.13 10.28 -0.61
CA SER A 306 -3.37 9.50 -0.52
C SER A 306 -3.51 8.75 0.82
N ASP A 307 -4.30 7.66 0.89
CA ASP A 307 -4.43 6.85 2.12
C ASP A 307 -3.21 5.96 2.38
N CYS A 308 -2.01 6.53 2.27
CA CYS A 308 -0.77 5.84 2.57
C CYS A 308 -0.29 6.19 3.98
N ASP A 309 0.19 5.21 4.73
CA ASP A 309 0.80 5.44 6.05
C ASP A 309 2.16 6.09 5.89
N MET A 310 2.60 6.88 6.88
CA MET A 310 3.96 7.43 6.90
C MET A 310 5.02 6.33 6.96
N HIS A 311 4.72 5.27 7.70
CA HIS A 311 5.60 4.12 7.84
C HIS A 311 5.01 2.92 7.09
N VAL A 312 5.49 2.70 5.88
CA VAL A 312 5.11 1.54 5.05
C VAL A 312 6.16 0.46 5.19
N SER A 313 5.76 -0.72 5.63
CA SER A 313 6.64 -1.90 5.60
C SER A 313 6.36 -2.71 4.34
N LEU A 314 7.27 -2.67 3.38
CA LEU A 314 7.21 -3.52 2.21
C LEU A 314 7.78 -4.91 2.54
N GLN A 315 7.17 -5.94 1.94
CA GLN A 315 7.62 -7.32 2.16
C GLN A 315 8.99 -7.56 1.49
N PRO A 316 10.08 -7.80 2.27
CA PRO A 316 11.42 -7.93 1.68
C PRO A 316 11.54 -9.11 0.71
N SER A 317 10.87 -10.23 0.99
CA SER A 317 10.83 -11.41 0.11
C SER A 317 10.17 -11.12 -1.24
N LEU A 318 9.12 -10.27 -1.28
CA LEU A 318 8.50 -9.80 -2.52
C LEU A 318 9.49 -9.02 -3.38
N LEU A 319 10.19 -8.07 -2.78
CA LEU A 319 11.21 -7.28 -3.49
C LEU A 319 12.35 -8.15 -4.01
N ALA A 320 12.82 -9.11 -3.21
CA ALA A 320 13.85 -10.05 -3.61
C ALA A 320 13.40 -10.97 -4.77
N PHE A 321 12.16 -11.45 -4.74
CA PHE A 321 11.58 -12.23 -5.84
C PHE A 321 11.49 -11.41 -7.12
N LEU A 322 10.92 -10.20 -7.06
CA LEU A 322 10.78 -9.30 -8.21
C LEU A 322 12.14 -8.87 -8.77
N SER A 323 13.13 -8.66 -7.90
CA SER A 323 14.50 -8.36 -8.32
C SER A 323 15.04 -9.42 -9.29
N ARG A 324 14.90 -10.70 -8.93
CA ARG A 324 15.36 -11.82 -9.77
C ARG A 324 14.47 -12.01 -11.00
N ARG A 325 13.16 -12.07 -10.79
CA ARG A 325 12.18 -12.40 -11.84
C ARG A 325 12.09 -11.33 -12.93
N CYS A 326 12.17 -10.06 -12.55
CA CYS A 326 12.08 -8.93 -13.46
C CYS A 326 13.43 -8.31 -13.83
N GLN A 327 14.57 -8.88 -13.35
CA GLN A 327 15.93 -8.38 -13.59
C GLN A 327 16.10 -6.92 -13.13
N LEU A 328 15.69 -6.64 -11.86
CA LEU A 328 15.70 -5.33 -11.23
C LEU A 328 16.59 -5.36 -9.97
N PRO A 329 17.94 -5.32 -10.12
CA PRO A 329 18.87 -5.51 -9.00
C PRO A 329 18.71 -4.47 -7.87
N GLN A 330 18.21 -3.27 -8.16
CA GLN A 330 17.91 -2.24 -7.15
C GLN A 330 16.85 -2.70 -6.16
N LEU A 331 15.92 -3.56 -6.53
CA LEU A 331 14.92 -4.11 -5.60
C LEU A 331 15.55 -5.06 -4.58
N MET A 332 16.64 -5.76 -4.92
CA MET A 332 17.38 -6.57 -3.96
C MET A 332 18.10 -5.69 -2.93
N ALA A 333 18.68 -4.57 -3.36
CA ALA A 333 19.29 -3.61 -2.46
C ALA A 333 18.23 -2.98 -1.54
N LEU A 334 17.06 -2.61 -2.08
CA LEU A 334 15.93 -2.10 -1.29
C LEU A 334 15.40 -3.14 -0.29
N ALA A 335 15.32 -4.43 -0.69
CA ALA A 335 14.90 -5.53 0.19
C ALA A 335 15.77 -5.66 1.44
N ARG A 336 17.09 -5.45 1.29
CA ARG A 336 18.05 -5.50 2.42
C ARG A 336 17.85 -4.37 3.43
N GLN A 337 17.31 -3.24 2.99
CA GLN A 337 17.06 -2.08 3.85
C GLN A 337 15.72 -2.14 4.57
N GLN A 338 14.80 -2.99 4.11
CA GLN A 338 13.50 -3.10 4.78
C GLN A 338 13.69 -3.67 6.20
N PRO A 339 13.03 -3.07 7.21
CA PRO A 339 13.09 -3.61 8.56
C PRO A 339 12.49 -5.02 8.58
N ILE A 340 13.20 -5.92 9.25
CA ILE A 340 12.70 -7.26 9.55
C ILE A 340 11.84 -7.19 10.83
N ASP A 341 11.26 -6.05 11.15
CA ASP A 341 10.51 -5.88 12.39
C ASP A 341 9.18 -6.63 12.32
N GLU A 342 9.01 -7.49 13.29
CA GLU A 342 7.93 -8.46 13.38
C GLU A 342 6.68 -7.88 14.05
N SER A 343 6.73 -6.64 14.59
CA SER A 343 5.68 -6.10 15.45
C SER A 343 4.53 -5.39 14.71
N ASP A 344 4.75 -4.88 13.49
CA ASP A 344 3.75 -4.04 12.78
C ASP A 344 3.00 -4.74 11.63
N ARG A 345 3.14 -6.07 11.48
CA ARG A 345 2.72 -6.80 10.28
C ARG A 345 1.39 -7.53 10.40
N VAL A 346 0.36 -6.96 11.01
CA VAL A 346 -0.95 -7.65 11.15
C VAL A 346 -1.53 -8.12 9.80
N VAL A 347 -1.29 -7.39 8.71
CA VAL A 347 -1.73 -7.77 7.35
C VAL A 347 -0.77 -8.77 6.68
N HIS A 348 0.48 -8.83 7.13
CA HIS A 348 1.53 -9.69 6.56
C HIS A 348 1.82 -10.94 7.40
N GLU A 349 1.30 -11.04 8.63
CA GLU A 349 1.40 -12.24 9.47
C GLU A 349 0.42 -13.33 9.04
N ILE A 350 0.49 -13.73 7.78
CA ILE A 350 -0.31 -14.79 7.19
C ILE A 350 0.58 -15.82 6.50
N LEU A 351 0.12 -17.07 6.47
CA LEU A 351 0.89 -18.20 5.97
C LEU A 351 1.49 -17.98 4.56
N PRO A 352 0.79 -17.38 3.58
CA PRO A 352 1.36 -17.11 2.26
C PRO A 352 2.65 -16.29 2.27
N TRP A 353 2.73 -15.25 3.09
CA TRP A 353 3.95 -14.46 3.21
C TRP A 353 5.04 -15.18 3.99
N GLY A 354 4.68 -15.83 5.10
CA GLY A 354 5.64 -16.58 5.90
C GLY A 354 6.36 -17.69 5.13
N ILE A 355 5.65 -18.37 4.22
CA ILE A 355 6.30 -19.34 3.32
C ILE A 355 7.29 -18.65 2.39
N ARG A 356 6.90 -17.51 1.78
CA ARG A 356 7.79 -16.77 0.85
C ARG A 356 9.01 -16.21 1.56
N ASP A 357 8.89 -15.82 2.81
CA ASP A 357 10.04 -15.38 3.61
C ASP A 357 11.09 -16.48 3.80
N LEU A 358 10.67 -17.74 3.75
CA LEU A 358 11.57 -18.88 3.81
C LEU A 358 12.19 -19.26 2.44
N PHE A 359 11.45 -19.04 1.34
CA PHE A 359 11.86 -19.51 0.00
C PHE A 359 12.28 -18.42 -0.97
N TRP A 360 11.83 -17.18 -0.77
CA TRP A 360 12.25 -16.04 -1.57
C TRP A 360 13.35 -15.25 -0.86
N THR A 361 14.47 -15.91 -0.68
CA THR A 361 15.60 -15.43 0.13
C THR A 361 16.18 -14.11 -0.37
N ILE A 362 16.61 -13.27 0.57
CA ILE A 362 17.31 -12.02 0.30
C ILE A 362 18.79 -12.36 0.15
N GLU A 363 19.35 -12.09 -1.02
CA GLU A 363 20.77 -12.31 -1.27
C GLU A 363 21.63 -11.38 -0.43
N GLN A 364 22.67 -11.92 0.20
CA GLN A 364 23.63 -11.12 0.96
C GLN A 364 24.40 -10.19 0.02
N GLY A 365 24.81 -9.04 0.50
CA GLY A 365 25.59 -8.07 -0.24
C GLY A 365 25.65 -6.73 0.47
N ASP A 366 26.73 -6.00 0.25
CA ASP A 366 27.02 -4.74 0.93
C ASP A 366 26.59 -3.50 0.12
N ALA A 367 26.14 -3.70 -1.14
CA ALA A 367 25.72 -2.59 -1.98
C ALA A 367 24.44 -1.95 -1.40
N PRO A 368 24.48 -0.66 -1.00
CA PRO A 368 23.31 0.05 -0.53
C PRO A 368 22.31 0.23 -1.69
N PHE A 369 21.05 0.45 -1.33
CA PHE A 369 20.08 0.97 -2.28
C PHE A 369 20.38 2.46 -2.51
N VAL A 370 20.47 2.85 -3.77
CA VAL A 370 20.61 4.24 -4.19
C VAL A 370 19.44 4.57 -5.11
N PRO A 371 18.54 5.47 -4.71
CA PRO A 371 17.44 5.90 -5.55
C PRO A 371 17.94 6.74 -6.74
N ASN A 372 17.08 6.96 -7.74
CA ASN A 372 17.40 7.92 -8.80
C ASN A 372 17.44 9.36 -8.24
N PRO A 373 18.22 10.26 -8.83
CA PRO A 373 18.15 11.70 -8.48
C PRO A 373 16.78 12.30 -8.81
N HIS A 374 16.16 11.84 -9.89
CA HIS A 374 14.90 12.35 -10.41
C HIS A 374 13.94 11.16 -10.68
N ASP A 375 12.75 11.21 -10.12
CA ASP A 375 11.66 10.33 -10.50
C ASP A 375 10.45 11.18 -10.86
N TRP A 376 9.88 10.91 -12.03
CA TRP A 376 8.71 11.57 -12.56
C TRP A 376 7.68 10.54 -13.01
N TYR A 377 6.44 10.69 -12.53
CA TYR A 377 5.26 9.95 -12.97
C TYR A 377 4.33 10.91 -13.69
N GLN A 378 4.27 10.80 -15.00
CA GLN A 378 3.62 11.80 -15.85
C GLN A 378 2.11 11.86 -15.66
N GLU A 379 1.43 10.72 -15.57
CA GLU A 379 -0.04 10.67 -15.47
C GLU A 379 -0.52 11.09 -14.08
N MET A 380 0.14 10.63 -13.02
CA MET A 380 -0.13 11.06 -11.63
C MET A 380 0.40 12.46 -11.33
N MET A 381 1.29 13.00 -12.17
CA MET A 381 2.03 14.23 -11.90
C MET A 381 2.74 14.17 -10.54
N TRP A 382 3.46 13.07 -10.25
CA TRP A 382 4.30 12.98 -9.07
C TRP A 382 5.76 13.21 -9.43
N MET A 383 6.37 14.21 -8.80
CA MET A 383 7.80 14.51 -8.87
C MET A 383 8.46 14.11 -7.55
N ILE A 384 9.53 13.32 -7.61
CA ILE A 384 10.38 13.04 -6.46
C ILE A 384 11.82 13.43 -6.85
N ALA A 385 12.30 14.51 -6.25
CA ALA A 385 13.60 15.11 -6.50
C ALA A 385 14.51 14.93 -5.29
N ARG A 386 15.75 14.49 -5.49
CA ARG A 386 16.72 14.24 -4.42
C ARG A 386 17.97 15.08 -4.65
N TYR A 387 18.41 15.80 -3.62
CA TYR A 387 19.63 16.63 -3.69
C TYR A 387 20.87 15.77 -3.92
N ASP A 388 21.04 14.71 -3.10
CA ASP A 388 22.13 13.74 -3.20
C ASP A 388 21.59 12.32 -2.94
N PRO A 389 21.38 11.52 -3.99
CA PRO A 389 20.88 10.15 -3.85
C PRO A 389 21.80 9.19 -3.08
N GLN A 390 23.11 9.54 -2.95
CA GLN A 390 24.08 8.73 -2.21
C GLN A 390 23.99 8.97 -0.70
N ASN A 391 23.40 10.08 -0.28
CA ASN A 391 23.22 10.44 1.12
C ASN A 391 21.74 10.33 1.51
N PRO A 392 21.34 9.29 2.27
CA PRO A 392 19.94 9.09 2.67
C PRO A 392 19.38 10.18 3.59
N ASP A 393 20.24 11.01 4.16
CA ASP A 393 19.86 12.14 5.02
C ASP A 393 19.77 13.48 4.24
N ALA A 394 20.08 13.47 2.94
CA ALA A 394 19.98 14.65 2.10
C ALA A 394 18.53 15.10 1.88
N LEU A 395 18.39 16.36 1.44
CA LEU A 395 17.11 16.98 1.10
C LEU A 395 16.41 16.22 -0.04
N VAL A 396 15.14 15.91 0.17
CA VAL A 396 14.24 15.35 -0.84
C VAL A 396 12.97 16.19 -0.91
N LEU A 397 12.53 16.48 -2.11
CA LEU A 397 11.25 17.11 -2.41
C LEU A 397 10.37 16.08 -3.13
N ALA A 398 9.17 15.83 -2.60
CA ALA A 398 8.11 15.16 -3.34
C ALA A 398 6.96 16.13 -3.56
N ALA A 399 6.37 16.12 -4.76
CA ALA A 399 5.26 16.98 -5.14
C ALA A 399 4.23 16.19 -5.94
N LYS A 400 2.95 16.56 -5.79
CA LYS A 400 1.81 15.87 -6.38
C LYS A 400 0.92 16.82 -7.17
N GLY A 401 0.50 16.38 -8.37
CA GLY A 401 -0.63 16.95 -9.12
C GLY A 401 -1.82 15.98 -9.15
N GLY A 402 -2.26 15.54 -10.32
CA GLY A 402 -3.32 14.57 -10.50
C GLY A 402 -4.73 15.15 -10.25
N HIS A 403 -5.63 14.34 -9.68
CA HIS A 403 -7.03 14.72 -9.48
C HIS A 403 -7.63 14.12 -8.20
N ASN A 404 -8.74 14.71 -7.71
CA ASN A 404 -9.39 14.30 -6.46
C ASN A 404 -10.42 13.14 -6.64
N GLU A 405 -10.18 12.21 -7.58
CA GLU A 405 -10.90 10.93 -7.73
C GLU A 405 -9.94 9.75 -7.90
N GLU A 406 -8.71 9.90 -7.44
CA GLU A 406 -7.76 8.79 -7.38
C GLU A 406 -8.24 7.71 -6.39
N MET A 407 -7.75 6.49 -6.55
CA MET A 407 -8.07 5.44 -5.59
C MET A 407 -7.53 5.79 -4.22
N HIS A 408 -8.37 5.67 -3.18
CA HIS A 408 -8.03 6.06 -1.81
C HIS A 408 -7.59 7.52 -1.68
N ASN A 409 -8.14 8.42 -2.52
CA ASN A 409 -7.71 9.82 -2.56
C ASN A 409 -8.04 10.59 -1.27
N GLN A 410 -7.26 11.64 -1.09
CA GLN A 410 -7.56 12.79 -0.22
C GLN A 410 -7.63 14.02 -1.13
N ASN A 411 -8.23 15.14 -0.68
CA ASN A 411 -8.27 16.35 -1.49
C ASN A 411 -6.94 17.11 -1.34
N ASP A 412 -5.91 16.62 -2.01
CA ASP A 412 -4.51 16.97 -1.78
C ASP A 412 -3.75 17.34 -3.07
N VAL A 413 -4.45 17.73 -4.14
CA VAL A 413 -3.85 18.15 -5.41
C VAL A 413 -2.97 19.40 -5.19
N GLY A 414 -1.69 19.32 -5.57
CA GLY A 414 -0.69 20.34 -5.32
C GLY A 414 0.07 20.17 -4.00
N ASN A 415 -0.14 19.09 -3.26
CA ASN A 415 0.57 18.83 -2.01
C ASN A 415 2.07 18.56 -2.21
N ILE A 416 2.88 18.90 -1.19
CA ILE A 416 4.33 18.71 -1.18
C ILE A 416 4.79 18.05 0.11
N ILE A 417 5.88 17.31 0.00
CA ILE A 417 6.66 16.77 1.14
C ILE A 417 8.09 17.30 1.01
N VAL A 418 8.63 17.90 2.07
CA VAL A 418 10.06 18.24 2.18
C VAL A 418 10.67 17.37 3.26
N HIS A 419 11.53 16.45 2.84
CA HIS A 419 12.12 15.41 3.67
C HIS A 419 13.62 15.65 3.86
N LEU A 420 14.11 15.48 5.07
CA LEU A 420 15.50 15.74 5.47
C LEU A 420 15.88 14.90 6.69
N ASN A 421 17.10 14.37 6.74
CA ASN A 421 17.63 13.60 7.88
C ASN A 421 16.75 12.40 8.30
N GLY A 422 16.10 11.75 7.33
CA GLY A 422 15.22 10.62 7.60
C GLY A 422 13.88 11.00 8.26
N GLU A 423 13.38 12.22 7.99
CA GLU A 423 12.11 12.75 8.52
C GLU A 423 11.47 13.73 7.52
N SER A 424 10.15 13.67 7.38
CA SER A 424 9.40 14.67 6.60
C SER A 424 9.11 15.89 7.48
N ILE A 425 9.84 16.98 7.25
CA ILE A 425 9.69 18.23 8.03
C ILE A 425 8.44 18.99 7.56
N ILE A 426 8.24 19.12 6.24
CA ILE A 426 6.92 19.45 5.67
C ILE A 426 6.33 18.11 5.25
N ALA A 427 5.21 17.73 5.86
CA ALA A 427 4.72 16.38 5.84
C ALA A 427 3.32 16.28 5.24
N ASP A 428 3.05 15.18 4.58
CA ASP A 428 1.69 14.66 4.47
C ASP A 428 1.34 13.93 5.77
N LEU A 429 0.17 14.19 6.34
CA LEU A 429 -0.23 13.59 7.63
C LEU A 429 -0.54 12.09 7.50
N GLY A 430 -0.71 11.59 6.29
CA GLY A 430 -1.09 10.21 6.02
C GLY A 430 -2.59 9.97 6.25
N ARG A 431 -2.98 8.70 6.29
CA ARG A 431 -4.40 8.33 6.41
C ARG A 431 -4.93 8.41 7.83
N GLY A 432 -6.23 8.65 7.93
CA GLY A 432 -6.95 8.55 9.19
C GLY A 432 -7.34 7.11 9.55
N ARG A 433 -7.89 6.94 10.75
CA ARG A 433 -8.42 5.66 11.20
C ARG A 433 -9.66 5.28 10.39
N TYR A 434 -9.66 4.08 9.84
CA TYR A 434 -10.74 3.55 9.03
C TYR A 434 -11.99 3.25 9.87
N THR A 435 -13.04 3.99 9.58
CA THR A 435 -14.37 3.83 10.16
C THR A 435 -15.41 3.64 9.06
N LYS A 436 -16.67 3.37 9.42
CA LYS A 436 -17.75 3.33 8.44
C LYS A 436 -17.96 4.68 7.73
N ALA A 437 -17.77 5.80 8.43
CA ALA A 437 -17.86 7.14 7.86
C ALA A 437 -16.76 7.42 6.83
N TYR A 438 -15.56 6.93 7.08
CA TYR A 438 -14.40 7.09 6.18
C TYR A 438 -14.62 6.50 4.77
N PHE A 439 -15.44 5.46 4.64
CA PHE A 439 -15.82 4.83 3.36
C PHE A 439 -17.24 5.20 2.90
N SER A 440 -17.70 6.41 3.24
CA SER A 440 -19.02 6.92 2.91
C SER A 440 -18.89 8.33 2.32
N PRO A 441 -20.00 8.98 1.89
CA PRO A 441 -19.98 10.38 1.50
C PRO A 441 -19.44 11.35 2.57
N GLN A 442 -19.42 10.94 3.86
CA GLN A 442 -18.81 11.69 4.94
C GLN A 442 -17.27 11.59 4.99
N ARG A 443 -16.61 10.92 4.04
CA ARG A 443 -15.15 10.82 3.96
C ARG A 443 -14.45 12.17 4.13
N TYR A 444 -14.93 13.18 3.42
CA TYR A 444 -14.34 14.52 3.41
C TYR A 444 -14.75 15.40 4.61
N GLU A 445 -15.47 14.84 5.59
CA GLU A 445 -15.63 15.43 6.93
C GLU A 445 -14.45 15.08 7.86
N HIS A 446 -13.70 14.00 7.53
CA HIS A 446 -12.46 13.66 8.25
C HIS A 446 -11.34 14.64 7.87
N PHE A 447 -10.70 15.23 8.87
CA PHE A 447 -9.70 16.28 8.69
C PHE A 447 -8.59 15.86 7.69
N VAL A 448 -8.05 14.65 7.81
CA VAL A 448 -6.98 14.14 6.93
C VAL A 448 -7.40 13.96 5.46
N CYS A 449 -8.70 13.92 5.17
CA CYS A 449 -9.19 13.83 3.79
C CYS A 449 -9.50 15.21 3.18
N GLN A 450 -9.40 16.28 3.98
CA GLN A 450 -9.67 17.66 3.55
C GLN A 450 -8.38 18.32 3.07
N SER A 451 -8.49 19.25 2.11
CA SER A 451 -7.33 20.02 1.65
C SER A 451 -6.68 20.87 2.76
N LEU A 452 -7.41 21.18 3.82
CA LEU A 452 -6.86 21.91 4.99
C LEU A 452 -5.80 21.13 5.77
N SER A 453 -5.70 19.82 5.61
CA SER A 453 -4.69 19.01 6.29
C SER A 453 -3.40 18.86 5.48
N HIS A 454 -3.37 19.37 4.27
CA HIS A 454 -2.27 19.23 3.32
C HIS A 454 -1.56 20.54 3.05
N SER A 455 -0.34 20.45 2.50
CA SER A 455 0.46 21.60 2.09
C SER A 455 -0.03 22.16 0.75
N VAL A 456 -1.28 22.68 0.71
CA VAL A 456 -1.94 23.20 -0.49
C VAL A 456 -2.47 24.62 -0.28
N PRO A 457 -2.70 25.43 -1.35
CA PRO A 457 -3.31 26.75 -1.23
C PRO A 457 -4.76 26.72 -0.75
N VAL A 458 -5.21 27.83 -0.15
CA VAL A 458 -6.61 28.09 0.26
C VAL A 458 -7.06 29.41 -0.33
N PRO A 459 -7.50 29.45 -1.60
CA PRO A 459 -7.98 30.65 -2.26
C PRO A 459 -9.39 31.02 -1.78
N ASN A 460 -9.62 32.28 -1.44
CA ASN A 460 -10.93 32.81 -0.98
C ASN A 460 -11.58 31.96 0.12
N GLY A 461 -10.78 31.34 1.00
CA GLY A 461 -11.26 30.48 2.07
C GLY A 461 -11.88 29.16 1.59
N GLN A 462 -11.71 28.76 0.33
CA GLN A 462 -12.30 27.56 -0.22
C GLN A 462 -11.33 26.37 -0.16
N GLN A 463 -11.88 25.20 0.16
CA GLN A 463 -11.18 23.92 0.05
C GLN A 463 -11.36 23.32 -1.35
N GLN A 464 -10.51 22.38 -1.71
CA GLN A 464 -10.63 21.61 -2.95
C GLN A 464 -11.91 20.75 -2.94
N GLY A 465 -12.47 20.55 -4.11
CA GLY A 465 -13.59 19.64 -4.31
C GLY A 465 -13.15 18.19 -4.48
N ALA A 466 -14.09 17.26 -4.32
CA ALA A 466 -13.88 15.84 -4.57
C ALA A 466 -14.42 15.43 -5.95
N GLY A 467 -13.73 14.55 -6.63
CA GLY A 467 -14.14 14.02 -7.93
C GLY A 467 -13.16 14.36 -9.07
N LEU A 468 -13.36 13.73 -10.21
CA LEU A 468 -12.47 13.80 -11.37
C LEU A 468 -12.35 15.21 -11.96
N ASP A 469 -13.40 16.01 -11.84
CA ASP A 469 -13.42 17.39 -12.35
C ASP A 469 -12.52 18.32 -11.53
N TYR A 470 -12.12 17.89 -10.32
CA TYR A 470 -11.21 18.64 -9.46
C TYR A 470 -9.77 18.12 -9.63
N ALA A 471 -9.03 18.79 -10.50
CA ALA A 471 -7.75 18.31 -11.00
C ALA A 471 -6.72 19.44 -11.21
N ALA A 472 -5.45 19.08 -11.22
CA ALA A 472 -4.38 19.93 -11.73
C ALA A 472 -4.20 19.77 -13.24
N SER A 473 -3.60 20.78 -13.86
CA SER A 473 -3.07 20.69 -15.22
C SER A 473 -1.58 20.97 -15.21
N LEU A 474 -0.77 20.08 -15.80
CA LEU A 474 0.67 20.29 -15.91
C LEU A 474 0.95 21.46 -16.86
N LEU A 475 1.71 22.43 -16.40
CA LEU A 475 2.20 23.55 -17.22
C LEU A 475 3.64 23.29 -17.68
N ASP A 476 4.53 22.88 -16.78
CA ASP A 476 5.92 22.58 -17.10
C ASP A 476 6.50 21.56 -16.10
N HIS A 477 7.47 20.77 -16.56
CA HIS A 477 8.29 19.90 -15.73
C HIS A 477 9.71 19.86 -16.27
N GLN A 478 10.68 20.14 -15.41
CA GLN A 478 12.10 20.13 -15.74
C GLN A 478 12.86 19.30 -14.72
N ALA A 479 13.87 18.54 -15.17
CA ALA A 479 14.76 17.79 -14.31
C ALA A 479 16.15 17.75 -14.93
N ASP A 480 17.13 18.34 -14.25
CA ASP A 480 18.53 18.38 -14.66
C ASP A 480 19.48 18.38 -13.44
N ASP A 481 20.78 18.50 -13.69
CA ASP A 481 21.78 18.50 -12.63
C ASP A 481 21.70 19.75 -11.71
N ALA A 482 21.06 20.83 -12.15
CA ALA A 482 20.95 22.08 -11.39
C ALA A 482 19.66 22.14 -10.56
N HIS A 483 18.57 21.62 -11.10
CA HIS A 483 17.26 21.69 -10.43
C HIS A 483 16.28 20.65 -10.94
N ASP A 484 15.24 20.41 -10.13
CA ASP A 484 13.98 19.74 -10.53
C ASP A 484 12.83 20.69 -10.26
N MET A 485 11.98 20.91 -11.25
CA MET A 485 10.85 21.81 -11.16
C MET A 485 9.58 21.18 -11.69
N MET A 486 8.47 21.43 -11.00
CA MET A 486 7.12 21.15 -11.46
C MET A 486 6.26 22.41 -11.32
N SER A 487 5.59 22.81 -12.40
CA SER A 487 4.63 23.90 -12.43
C SER A 487 3.27 23.38 -12.88
N ILE A 488 2.23 23.61 -12.08
CA ILE A 488 0.88 23.14 -12.29
C ILE A 488 -0.17 24.23 -12.09
N GLU A 489 -1.21 24.23 -12.93
CA GLU A 489 -2.41 25.02 -12.74
C GLU A 489 -3.38 24.28 -11.82
N LEU A 490 -3.80 24.91 -10.74
CA LEU A 490 -4.64 24.34 -9.68
C LEU A 490 -6.07 24.90 -9.66
N LYS A 491 -6.44 25.87 -10.49
CA LYS A 491 -7.76 26.52 -10.37
C LYS A 491 -8.91 25.53 -10.45
N ASP A 492 -8.79 24.49 -11.26
CA ASP A 492 -9.84 23.50 -11.46
C ASP A 492 -9.89 22.46 -10.31
N ALA A 493 -8.93 22.47 -9.38
CA ALA A 493 -9.01 21.70 -8.14
C ALA A 493 -9.97 22.33 -7.10
N TYR A 494 -10.42 23.57 -7.33
CA TYR A 494 -11.28 24.33 -6.42
C TYR A 494 -12.67 24.59 -7.02
N PRO A 495 -13.71 24.72 -6.15
CA PRO A 495 -15.05 25.03 -6.61
C PRO A 495 -15.14 26.47 -7.17
N PRO A 496 -16.18 26.78 -7.97
CA PRO A 496 -16.36 28.12 -8.56
C PRO A 496 -16.36 29.27 -7.54
N GLU A 497 -16.72 29.01 -6.30
CA GLU A 497 -16.72 29.96 -5.18
C GLU A 497 -15.31 30.43 -4.80
N ALA A 498 -14.27 29.72 -5.18
CA ALA A 498 -12.89 30.19 -5.07
C ALA A 498 -12.60 31.41 -5.95
N ASN A 499 -13.46 31.67 -6.95
CA ASN A 499 -13.44 32.87 -7.81
C ASN A 499 -12.11 33.03 -8.60
N LEU A 500 -11.44 31.93 -8.94
CA LEU A 500 -10.14 31.93 -9.61
C LEU A 500 -10.24 32.10 -11.12
N THR A 501 -9.38 32.93 -11.69
CA THR A 501 -9.02 32.92 -13.11
C THR A 501 -7.88 31.94 -13.33
N SER A 502 -6.87 31.95 -12.41
CA SER A 502 -5.68 31.11 -12.43
C SER A 502 -5.15 30.92 -11.01
N LEU A 503 -4.56 29.76 -10.75
CA LEU A 503 -3.79 29.47 -9.54
C LEU A 503 -2.62 28.55 -9.91
N ILE A 504 -1.45 29.10 -10.12
CA ILE A 504 -0.27 28.36 -10.54
C ILE A 504 0.61 28.10 -9.33
N ARG A 505 0.90 26.82 -9.07
CA ARG A 505 1.92 26.41 -8.11
C ARG A 505 3.14 25.94 -8.86
N THR A 506 4.29 26.56 -8.56
CA THR A 506 5.60 26.10 -9.00
C THR A 506 6.44 25.70 -7.80
N VAL A 507 6.97 24.48 -7.83
CA VAL A 507 7.86 23.97 -6.79
C VAL A 507 9.14 23.45 -7.42
N THR A 508 10.29 23.86 -6.84
CA THR A 508 11.62 23.57 -7.38
C THR A 508 12.56 23.10 -6.28
N LEU A 509 13.27 22.00 -6.50
CA LEU A 509 14.46 21.66 -5.71
C LEU A 509 15.69 22.18 -6.45
N HIS A 510 16.43 23.10 -5.82
CA HIS A 510 17.66 23.67 -6.34
C HIS A 510 18.90 22.98 -5.79
N ARG A 511 19.94 22.79 -6.64
CA ARG A 511 21.24 22.19 -6.29
C ARG A 511 22.41 23.16 -6.33
N ASP A 512 22.15 24.45 -6.49
CA ASP A 512 23.15 25.54 -6.63
C ASP A 512 23.74 26.03 -5.29
N ALA A 513 23.19 25.55 -4.16
CA ALA A 513 23.68 25.84 -2.81
C ALA A 513 24.08 24.57 -2.08
N PRO A 514 24.99 24.64 -1.07
CA PRO A 514 25.28 23.50 -0.21
C PRO A 514 24.00 22.94 0.43
N HIS A 515 23.81 21.61 0.35
CA HIS A 515 22.65 20.87 0.84
C HIS A 515 21.35 21.08 0.06
N GLY A 516 21.34 21.94 -0.97
CA GLY A 516 20.15 22.27 -1.74
C GLY A 516 19.13 23.13 -0.98
N TRP A 517 18.08 23.52 -1.66
CA TRP A 517 16.95 24.23 -1.05
C TRP A 517 15.71 24.07 -1.93
N VAL A 518 14.54 24.29 -1.34
CA VAL A 518 13.26 24.20 -2.06
C VAL A 518 12.67 25.58 -2.23
N GLU A 519 12.23 25.88 -3.44
CA GLU A 519 11.44 27.07 -3.78
C GLU A 519 9.98 26.66 -3.98
N LEU A 520 9.07 27.41 -3.39
CA LEU A 520 7.63 27.29 -3.59
C LEU A 520 7.05 28.64 -3.95
N VAL A 521 6.40 28.72 -5.11
CA VAL A 521 5.72 29.92 -5.58
C VAL A 521 4.27 29.57 -5.90
N ASP A 522 3.33 30.27 -5.24
CA ASP A 522 1.91 30.23 -5.54
C ASP A 522 1.50 31.56 -6.16
N GLU A 523 1.19 31.58 -7.46
CA GLU A 523 0.70 32.74 -8.22
C GLU A 523 -0.83 32.61 -8.39
N PHE A 524 -1.57 33.65 -8.03
CA PHE A 524 -3.03 33.63 -8.09
C PHE A 524 -3.60 34.85 -8.80
N ASP A 525 -4.74 34.66 -9.47
CA ASP A 525 -5.56 35.69 -10.09
C ASP A 525 -7.05 35.38 -9.86
N PHE A 526 -7.75 36.31 -9.20
CA PHE A 526 -9.18 36.20 -8.95
C PHE A 526 -9.99 36.91 -10.05
N LYS A 527 -11.10 36.32 -10.46
CA LYS A 527 -11.97 36.87 -11.53
C LYS A 527 -12.51 38.26 -11.19
N TYR A 528 -12.92 38.46 -9.94
CA TYR A 528 -13.62 39.67 -9.51
C TYR A 528 -13.12 40.12 -8.14
N GLY A 529 -12.45 41.27 -8.08
CA GLY A 529 -12.07 41.92 -6.86
C GLY A 529 -10.94 41.25 -6.08
N ALA A 530 -10.55 41.88 -4.99
CA ALA A 530 -9.56 41.36 -4.06
C ALA A 530 -10.18 40.34 -3.09
N HIS A 531 -9.50 39.21 -2.92
CA HIS A 531 -9.92 38.13 -2.01
C HIS A 531 -8.74 37.65 -1.16
N PRO A 532 -9.00 37.03 0.00
CA PRO A 532 -7.94 36.40 0.79
C PRO A 532 -7.33 35.22 0.04
N PHE A 533 -6.01 35.10 0.16
CA PHE A 533 -5.25 33.95 -0.33
C PHE A 533 -4.33 33.43 0.77
N GLU A 534 -4.23 32.11 0.90
CA GLU A 534 -3.34 31.46 1.86
C GLU A 534 -2.54 30.36 1.14
N SER A 535 -1.22 30.33 1.34
CA SER A 535 -0.36 29.20 1.05
C SER A 535 -0.08 28.48 2.36
N VAL A 536 -0.42 27.18 2.44
CA VAL A 536 -0.33 26.41 3.67
C VAL A 536 0.78 25.38 3.57
N LEU A 537 1.53 25.21 4.66
CA LEU A 537 2.47 24.10 4.86
C LEU A 537 2.11 23.36 6.14
N THR A 538 2.10 22.03 6.08
CA THR A 538 1.72 21.15 7.18
C THR A 538 2.94 20.45 7.77
N THR A 539 3.04 20.39 9.10
CA THR A 539 4.16 19.78 9.80
C THR A 539 3.75 19.17 11.14
N PHE A 540 4.48 18.14 11.56
CA PHE A 540 4.46 17.63 12.94
C PHE A 540 5.50 18.30 13.84
N GLY A 541 6.42 19.09 13.26
CA GLY A 541 7.51 19.75 13.97
C GLY A 541 7.05 20.96 14.78
N ASP A 542 7.90 21.40 15.69
CA ASP A 542 7.74 22.64 16.43
C ASP A 542 8.02 23.84 15.51
N VAL A 543 7.17 24.87 15.59
CA VAL A 543 7.22 26.02 14.71
C VAL A 543 7.54 27.30 15.50
N ASN A 544 8.62 27.99 15.12
CA ASN A 544 9.00 29.30 15.64
C ASN A 544 8.98 30.33 14.52
N VAL A 545 8.25 31.45 14.72
CA VAL A 545 8.13 32.52 13.75
C VAL A 545 9.03 33.69 14.16
N ASP A 546 9.96 34.04 13.29
CA ASP A 546 10.80 35.25 13.38
C ASP A 546 10.25 36.34 12.47
N VAL A 547 10.97 37.45 12.34
CA VAL A 547 10.52 38.64 11.60
C VAL A 547 10.32 38.36 10.10
N ASP A 548 11.23 37.60 9.49
CA ASP A 548 11.30 37.33 8.04
C ASP A 548 11.52 35.87 7.70
N SER A 549 11.36 35.01 8.70
CA SER A 549 11.53 33.57 8.54
C SER A 549 10.69 32.76 9.53
N VAL A 550 10.44 31.51 9.19
CA VAL A 550 9.85 30.49 10.07
C VAL A 550 10.85 29.36 10.22
N HIS A 551 11.09 28.95 11.46
CA HIS A 551 11.90 27.79 11.77
C HIS A 551 10.99 26.62 12.12
N VAL A 552 11.14 25.50 11.43
CA VAL A 552 10.43 24.27 11.69
C VAL A 552 11.43 23.25 12.19
N GLN A 553 11.26 22.82 13.46
CA GLN A 553 12.11 21.85 14.11
C GLN A 553 11.42 20.51 14.20
N GLY A 554 11.88 19.52 13.45
CA GLY A 554 11.50 18.11 13.57
C GLY A 554 12.30 17.40 14.65
N GLU A 555 12.14 16.08 14.73
CA GLU A 555 12.88 15.24 15.68
C GLU A 555 14.35 15.07 15.26
N LYS A 556 14.64 15.02 13.96
CA LYS A 556 15.97 14.72 13.40
C LYS A 556 16.52 15.85 12.54
N GLY A 557 15.65 16.67 11.95
CA GLY A 557 16.02 17.72 11.03
C GLY A 557 15.30 19.03 11.32
N ALA A 558 15.75 20.10 10.66
CA ALA A 558 15.09 21.40 10.75
C ALA A 558 15.14 22.14 9.42
N LEU A 559 14.14 22.99 9.17
CA LEU A 559 14.05 23.89 8.02
C LEU A 559 13.91 25.34 8.46
N GLN A 560 14.55 26.24 7.71
CA GLN A 560 14.26 27.67 7.73
C GLN A 560 13.45 28.01 6.47
N ILE A 561 12.28 28.58 6.65
CA ILE A 561 11.41 29.05 5.57
C ILE A 561 11.53 30.57 5.53
N LYS A 562 12.09 31.14 4.46
CA LYS A 562 12.19 32.57 4.23
C LYS A 562 11.05 33.07 3.36
N TYR A 563 10.59 34.26 3.66
CA TYR A 563 9.53 34.97 2.93
C TYR A 563 9.75 36.48 3.02
N ASP A 564 9.10 37.28 2.14
CA ASP A 564 9.14 38.73 2.22
C ASP A 564 8.10 39.23 3.25
N ALA A 565 8.55 39.54 4.46
CA ALA A 565 7.72 40.06 5.54
C ALA A 565 7.09 41.45 5.26
N GLY A 566 7.54 42.16 4.20
CA GLY A 566 6.89 43.40 3.76
C GLY A 566 5.56 43.19 3.08
N VAL A 567 5.35 42.02 2.48
CA VAL A 567 4.15 41.71 1.68
C VAL A 567 3.40 40.43 2.12
N VAL A 568 4.04 39.57 2.92
CA VAL A 568 3.46 38.32 3.41
C VAL A 568 3.38 38.32 4.94
N LYS A 569 2.25 37.86 5.49
CA LYS A 569 2.04 37.60 6.91
C LYS A 569 2.06 36.10 7.16
N VAL A 570 2.49 35.72 8.36
CA VAL A 570 2.51 34.32 8.81
C VAL A 570 1.64 34.15 10.05
N ARG A 571 0.88 33.08 10.11
CA ARG A 571 0.24 32.57 11.32
C ARG A 571 0.47 31.06 11.44
N VAL A 572 0.51 30.57 12.66
CA VAL A 572 0.58 29.13 12.94
C VAL A 572 -0.73 28.71 13.64
N GLN A 573 -1.32 27.65 13.12
CA GLN A 573 -2.52 27.06 13.67
C GLN A 573 -2.21 25.64 14.14
N LYS A 574 -2.31 25.38 15.43
CA LYS A 574 -2.18 24.04 15.98
C LYS A 574 -3.51 23.28 15.82
N VAL A 575 -3.43 22.04 15.36
CA VAL A 575 -4.52 21.08 15.30
C VAL A 575 -4.19 19.94 16.26
N GLU A 576 -4.95 19.83 17.33
CA GLU A 576 -4.69 18.84 18.38
C GLU A 576 -5.41 17.52 18.09
N ASN A 577 -4.74 16.40 18.43
CA ASN A 577 -5.31 15.05 18.38
C ASN A 577 -5.91 14.68 17.02
N VAL A 578 -5.16 14.95 15.92
CA VAL A 578 -5.55 14.47 14.59
C VAL A 578 -5.68 12.94 14.62
N ASP A 579 -6.84 12.39 14.25
CA ASP A 579 -7.16 10.95 14.32
C ASP A 579 -6.50 10.19 13.17
N LEU A 580 -5.20 9.90 13.31
CA LEU A 580 -4.40 9.16 12.35
C LEU A 580 -4.51 7.65 12.58
N ALA A 581 -4.21 6.87 11.54
CA ALA A 581 -4.19 5.41 11.62
C ALA A 581 -3.15 4.87 12.62
N GLU A 582 -2.01 5.55 12.73
CA GLU A 582 -0.92 5.20 13.67
C GLU A 582 -1.18 5.72 15.09
N GLY A 583 -2.31 6.38 15.32
CA GLY A 583 -2.70 6.97 16.60
C GLY A 583 -2.83 8.49 16.53
N PRO A 584 -3.52 9.12 17.49
CA PRO A 584 -3.72 10.56 17.49
C PRO A 584 -2.40 11.31 17.67
N ARG A 585 -2.18 12.34 16.84
CA ARG A 585 -0.98 13.20 16.88
C ARG A 585 -1.38 14.66 16.65
N ASP A 586 -0.67 15.60 17.29
CA ASP A 586 -0.82 17.02 17.03
C ASP A 586 -0.10 17.40 15.73
N ALA A 587 -0.66 18.33 14.96
CA ALA A 587 -0.04 18.90 13.77
C ALA A 587 -0.11 20.43 13.80
N ASN A 588 0.79 21.09 13.07
CA ASN A 588 0.83 22.52 12.90
C ASN A 588 0.61 22.88 11.42
N LEU A 589 -0.28 23.84 11.16
CA LEU A 589 -0.46 24.47 9.86
C LEU A 589 0.24 25.82 9.89
N ILE A 590 1.22 26.01 9.01
CA ILE A 590 1.94 27.27 8.82
C ILE A 590 1.29 27.97 7.64
N VAL A 591 0.63 29.08 7.89
CA VAL A 591 -0.18 29.76 6.90
C VAL A 591 0.49 31.07 6.49
N PHE A 592 0.85 31.19 5.24
CA PHE A 592 1.41 32.38 4.61
C PHE A 592 0.33 33.07 3.78
N SER A 593 0.10 34.36 4.02
CA SER A 593 -0.93 35.12 3.30
C SER A 593 -0.41 36.51 2.92
N PRO A 594 -0.84 37.08 1.79
CA PRO A 594 -0.57 38.49 1.50
C PRO A 594 -1.01 39.39 2.65
N SER A 595 -0.27 40.49 2.85
CA SER A 595 -0.54 41.45 3.95
C SER A 595 -1.91 42.10 3.83
N GLN A 596 -2.49 42.15 2.63
CA GLN A 596 -3.82 42.62 2.30
C GLN A 596 -4.45 41.73 1.23
N ASP A 597 -5.76 41.64 1.17
CA ASP A 597 -6.46 41.00 0.08
C ASP A 597 -6.10 41.65 -1.25
N GLN A 598 -5.85 40.82 -2.27
CA GLN A 598 -5.42 41.23 -3.60
C GLN A 598 -6.28 40.52 -4.65
N GLN A 599 -6.38 41.12 -5.84
CA GLN A 599 -7.00 40.46 -6.98
C GLN A 599 -6.04 39.47 -7.63
N ASP A 600 -4.79 39.89 -7.78
CA ASP A 600 -3.68 39.08 -8.29
C ASP A 600 -2.44 39.28 -7.43
N GLY A 601 -1.63 38.25 -7.34
CA GLY A 601 -0.41 38.30 -6.53
C GLY A 601 0.30 36.93 -6.46
N GLN A 602 1.29 36.89 -5.58
CA GLN A 602 2.03 35.67 -5.32
C GLN A 602 2.44 35.55 -3.85
N VAL A 603 2.59 34.30 -3.41
CA VAL A 603 3.31 33.92 -2.19
C VAL A 603 4.55 33.15 -2.60
N HIS A 604 5.73 33.67 -2.23
CA HIS A 604 7.02 33.09 -2.56
C HIS A 604 7.74 32.67 -1.28
N LEU A 605 8.10 31.40 -1.19
CA LEU A 605 8.76 30.78 -0.04
C LEU A 605 10.05 30.10 -0.49
N SER A 606 11.12 30.25 0.32
CA SER A 606 12.39 29.55 0.13
C SER A 606 12.71 28.74 1.39
N LEU A 607 12.80 27.41 1.25
CA LEU A 607 12.96 26.45 2.35
C LEU A 607 14.40 25.92 2.35
N TYR A 608 15.15 26.25 3.38
CA TYR A 608 16.57 25.88 3.52
C TYR A 608 16.75 24.84 4.63
N PRO A 609 17.50 23.75 4.39
CA PRO A 609 17.94 22.86 5.45
C PRO A 609 18.76 23.61 6.51
N ILE A 610 18.46 23.35 7.78
CA ILE A 610 19.31 23.80 8.89
C ILE A 610 20.16 22.62 9.33
N HIS A 611 21.46 22.73 9.14
CA HIS A 611 22.41 21.76 9.68
C HIS A 611 22.91 22.23 11.03
N ALA A 612 22.99 21.30 12.00
CA ALA A 612 23.68 21.59 13.25
C ALA A 612 25.11 22.05 12.90
N ILE A 613 25.50 23.23 13.37
CA ILE A 613 26.89 23.67 13.27
C ILE A 613 27.69 22.61 14.00
N GLU A 614 28.51 21.85 13.27
CA GLU A 614 29.51 20.98 13.88
C GLU A 614 30.37 21.85 14.77
N GLY A 615 30.16 21.76 16.09
CA GLY A 615 30.87 22.51 17.13
C GLY A 615 32.18 21.83 17.50
#